data_19e0e3f120dd4f73b90616201baa4f0f
#
_entry.id   19e0e3f120dd4f73b90616201baa4f0f
#
_cell.length_a   1.000
_cell.length_b   1.000
_cell.length_c   1.000
_cell.angle_alpha   90.00
_cell.angle_beta   90.00
_cell.angle_gamma   90.00
#
_symmetry.space_group_name_H-M   'P 1'
#
loop_
_entity.id
_entity.type
_entity.pdbx_description
1 polymer ?
#
loop_
_entity_poly.entity_id
_entity_poly.type
_entity_poly.pdbx_seq_one_letter_code
_entity_poly.pdbx_strand_id
1 'polypeptide(L)'
;MRNIIEELWYGNVCPNTECREATKEAKELMGYIANRHDNLQAVLTDEQKEILEKFDECYAELTDINEREIFMYAFRLGARIAIEVMNFSVE
;
A
#
# COMPACT_ATOMS: atom_id res chain seq x y z
N MET A 1 24.00 -15.46 -7.07
CA MET A 1 22.90 -14.56 -6.64
C MET A 1 21.94 -14.39 -7.80
N ARG A 2 20.66 -14.57 -7.56
CA ARG A 2 19.66 -14.39 -8.59
C ARG A 2 19.46 -12.90 -8.86
N ASN A 3 19.26 -12.55 -10.13
CA ASN A 3 18.88 -11.20 -10.49
C ASN A 3 17.37 -10.99 -10.26
N ILE A 4 16.92 -9.75 -10.37
CA ILE A 4 15.53 -9.41 -10.08
C ILE A 4 14.55 -10.07 -11.06
N ILE A 5 14.97 -10.32 -12.29
CA ILE A 5 14.13 -10.96 -13.30
C ILE A 5 13.89 -12.43 -12.90
N GLU A 6 14.92 -13.13 -12.45
CA GLU A 6 14.78 -14.49 -11.94
C GLU A 6 13.86 -14.54 -10.70
N GLU A 7 14.03 -13.60 -9.79
CA GLU A 7 13.19 -13.51 -8.60
C GLU A 7 11.72 -13.29 -8.96
N LEU A 8 11.45 -12.48 -9.98
CA LEU A 8 10.08 -12.29 -10.51
C LEU A 8 9.52 -13.60 -11.06
N TRP A 9 10.35 -14.34 -11.82
CA TRP A 9 9.94 -15.61 -12.41
C TRP A 9 9.53 -16.62 -11.34
N TYR A 10 10.29 -16.69 -10.27
CA TYR A 10 10.02 -17.63 -9.17
C TYR A 10 8.96 -17.15 -8.19
N GLY A 11 8.39 -15.97 -8.41
CA GLY A 11 7.35 -15.43 -7.54
C GLY A 11 7.85 -14.93 -6.20
N ASN A 12 9.14 -14.60 -6.12
CA ASN A 12 9.77 -14.15 -4.87
C ASN A 12 9.70 -12.65 -4.65
N VAL A 13 9.13 -11.91 -5.61
CA VAL A 13 8.98 -10.45 -5.49
C VAL A 13 7.52 -10.15 -5.20
N CYS A 14 7.24 -9.67 -4.00
CA CYS A 14 5.89 -9.35 -3.53
C CYS A 14 5.88 -7.92 -2.99
N PRO A 15 5.74 -6.90 -3.86
CA PRO A 15 5.86 -5.50 -3.44
C PRO A 15 4.88 -5.12 -2.34
N ASN A 16 3.69 -5.67 -2.36
CA ASN A 16 2.66 -5.36 -1.36
C ASN A 16 2.98 -5.89 0.04
N THR A 17 3.88 -6.87 0.15
CA THR A 17 4.35 -7.36 1.44
C THR A 17 5.75 -6.88 1.77
N GLU A 18 6.65 -6.84 0.78
CA GLU A 18 8.05 -6.44 0.98
C GLU A 18 8.22 -4.95 1.29
N CYS A 19 7.35 -4.11 0.73
CA CYS A 19 7.34 -2.67 0.99
C CYS A 19 6.70 -2.29 2.33
N ARG A 20 6.28 -3.26 3.11
CA ARG A 20 5.50 -3.01 4.33
C ARG A 20 6.30 -2.84 5.59
N GLU A 21 7.61 -2.71 5.51
CA GLU A 21 8.34 -2.27 6.70
C GLU A 21 7.94 -0.82 6.98
N ALA A 22 6.94 -0.69 7.83
CA ALA A 22 6.46 0.63 8.21
C ALA A 22 7.55 1.40 8.94
N THR A 23 7.70 2.67 8.59
CA THR A 23 8.59 3.56 9.33
C THR A 23 8.11 3.69 10.77
N LYS A 24 8.98 4.18 11.64
CA LYS A 24 8.62 4.44 13.04
C LYS A 24 7.42 5.39 13.11
N GLU A 25 7.41 6.44 12.31
CA GLU A 25 6.31 7.41 12.25
C GLU A 25 5.00 6.75 11.85
N ALA A 26 5.03 5.89 10.83
CA ALA A 26 3.84 5.18 10.38
C ALA A 26 3.31 4.24 11.46
N LYS A 27 4.18 3.53 12.15
CA LYS A 27 3.79 2.64 13.26
C LYS A 27 3.12 3.41 14.40
N GLU A 28 3.66 4.57 14.75
CA GLU A 28 3.07 5.43 15.79
C GLU A 28 1.68 5.90 15.38
N LEU A 29 1.51 6.35 14.13
CA LEU A 29 0.21 6.77 13.62
C LEU A 29 -0.80 5.62 13.59
N MET A 30 -0.36 4.44 13.19
CA MET A 30 -1.23 3.25 13.20
C MET A 30 -1.73 2.94 14.62
N GLY A 31 -0.86 3.09 15.61
CA GLY A 31 -1.23 2.94 17.01
C GLY A 31 -2.25 3.99 17.46
N TYR A 32 -2.07 5.22 17.08
CA TYR A 32 -3.04 6.30 17.39
C TYR A 32 -4.37 6.06 16.71
N ILE A 33 -4.36 5.66 15.45
CA ILE A 33 -5.59 5.35 14.71
C ILE A 33 -6.37 4.23 15.38
N ALA A 34 -5.70 3.15 15.72
CA ALA A 34 -6.33 2.01 16.40
C ALA A 34 -6.94 2.41 17.75
N ASN A 35 -6.20 3.19 18.52
CA ASN A 35 -6.65 3.66 19.83
C ASN A 35 -7.86 4.59 19.73
N ARG A 36 -7.83 5.53 18.80
CA ARG A 36 -8.95 6.45 18.57
C ARG A 36 -10.18 5.73 18.04
N HIS A 37 -9.98 4.73 17.19
CA HIS A 37 -11.06 3.90 16.67
C HIS A 37 -11.73 3.12 17.79
N ASP A 38 -10.94 2.51 18.68
CA ASP A 38 -11.46 1.79 19.84
C ASP A 38 -12.24 2.73 20.77
N ASN A 39 -11.71 3.91 21.02
CA ASN A 39 -12.40 4.91 21.86
C ASN A 39 -13.72 5.35 21.23
N LEU A 40 -13.77 5.51 19.93
CA LEU A 40 -15.00 5.85 19.24
C LEU A 40 -16.04 4.74 19.35
N GLN A 41 -15.62 3.49 19.10
CA GLN A 41 -16.51 2.35 19.20
C GLN A 41 -17.13 2.22 20.60
N ALA A 42 -16.37 2.53 21.63
CA ALA A 42 -16.81 2.40 23.01
C ALA A 42 -17.99 3.30 23.37
N VAL A 43 -18.17 4.42 22.65
CA VAL A 43 -19.24 5.41 22.91
C VAL A 43 -20.40 5.35 21.93
N LEU A 44 -20.31 4.49 20.91
CA LEU A 44 -21.34 4.36 19.89
C LEU A 44 -22.45 3.39 20.29
N THR A 45 -23.66 3.65 19.82
CA THR A 45 -24.75 2.66 19.88
C THR A 45 -24.50 1.53 18.91
N ASP A 46 -25.25 0.43 19.05
CA ASP A 46 -25.11 -0.72 18.13
C ASP A 46 -25.38 -0.35 16.69
N GLU A 47 -26.36 0.49 16.43
CA GLU A 47 -26.66 0.99 15.07
C GLU A 47 -25.52 1.83 14.52
N GLN A 48 -24.93 2.68 15.33
CA GLN A 48 -23.81 3.51 14.95
C GLN A 48 -22.55 2.69 14.70
N LYS A 49 -22.32 1.65 15.49
CA LYS A 49 -21.20 0.72 15.27
C LYS A 49 -21.31 0.03 13.92
N GLU A 50 -22.52 -0.35 13.53
CA GLU A 50 -22.74 -0.98 12.23
C GLU A 50 -22.42 -0.02 11.09
N ILE A 51 -22.79 1.23 11.20
CA ILE A 51 -22.46 2.26 10.22
C ILE A 51 -20.94 2.44 10.13
N LEU A 52 -20.26 2.51 11.26
CA LEU A 52 -18.80 2.64 11.30
C LEU A 52 -18.11 1.42 10.66
N GLU A 53 -18.60 0.22 10.93
CA GLU A 53 -18.06 -0.99 10.37
C GLU A 53 -18.15 -0.99 8.83
N LYS A 54 -19.27 -0.58 8.29
CA LYS A 54 -19.46 -0.43 6.84
C LYS A 54 -18.54 0.62 6.24
N PHE A 55 -18.36 1.72 6.95
CA PHE A 55 -17.39 2.75 6.57
C PHE A 55 -15.97 2.18 6.50
N ASP A 56 -15.57 1.46 7.54
CA ASP A 56 -14.24 0.85 7.61
C ASP A 56 -14.01 -0.13 6.45
N GLU A 57 -15.01 -0.95 6.12
CA GLU A 57 -14.92 -1.89 5.01
C GLU A 57 -14.73 -1.18 3.67
N CYS A 58 -15.53 -0.14 3.42
CA CYS A 58 -15.42 0.65 2.20
C CYS A 58 -14.08 1.37 2.11
N TYR A 59 -13.61 1.91 3.22
CA TYR A 59 -12.33 2.61 3.26
C TYR A 59 -11.16 1.66 3.01
N ALA A 60 -11.21 0.48 3.59
CA ALA A 60 -10.19 -0.54 3.37
C ALA A 60 -10.14 -0.98 1.90
N GLU A 61 -11.29 -1.15 1.28
CA GLU A 61 -11.40 -1.49 -0.14
C GLU A 61 -10.85 -0.38 -1.02
N LEU A 62 -11.20 0.86 -0.73
CA LEU A 62 -10.67 2.01 -1.46
C LEU A 62 -9.15 2.11 -1.35
N THR A 63 -8.63 1.91 -0.15
CA THR A 63 -7.18 1.95 0.10
C THR A 63 -6.46 0.90 -0.72
N ASP A 64 -7.00 -0.32 -0.78
CA ASP A 64 -6.42 -1.40 -1.57
C ASP A 64 -6.39 -1.06 -3.06
N ILE A 65 -7.48 -0.52 -3.58
CA ILE A 65 -7.56 -0.09 -4.98
C ILE A 65 -6.53 1.01 -5.27
N ASN A 66 -6.45 2.00 -4.40
CA ASN A 66 -5.51 3.12 -4.58
C ASN A 66 -4.06 2.66 -4.53
N GLU A 67 -3.71 1.79 -3.60
CA GLU A 67 -2.35 1.24 -3.50
C GLU A 67 -1.96 0.49 -4.77
N ARG A 68 -2.87 -0.30 -5.31
CA ARG A 68 -2.65 -1.02 -6.56
C ARG A 68 -2.44 -0.07 -7.73
N GLU A 69 -3.27 0.95 -7.85
CA GLU A 69 -3.17 1.94 -8.94
C GLU A 69 -1.87 2.74 -8.86
N ILE A 70 -1.46 3.13 -7.67
CA ILE A 70 -0.20 3.84 -7.45
C ILE A 70 0.97 2.94 -7.84
N PHE A 71 0.95 1.68 -7.44
CA PHE A 71 1.99 0.72 -7.80
C PHE A 71 2.12 0.58 -9.32
N MET A 72 0.98 0.40 -10.00
CA MET A 72 0.97 0.23 -11.46
C MET A 72 1.52 1.47 -12.16
N TYR A 73 1.10 2.64 -11.73
CA TYR A 73 1.57 3.90 -12.27
C TYR A 73 3.07 4.07 -12.06
N ALA A 74 3.53 3.87 -10.84
CA ALA A 74 4.95 4.04 -10.50
C ALA A 74 5.83 3.05 -11.25
N PHE A 75 5.38 1.81 -11.40
CA PHE A 75 6.10 0.80 -12.16
C PHE A 75 6.26 1.20 -13.62
N ARG A 76 5.18 1.64 -14.26
CA ARG A 76 5.20 2.09 -15.65
C ARG A 76 6.08 3.33 -15.85
N LEU A 77 5.97 4.26 -14.92
CA LEU A 77 6.80 5.48 -14.96
C LEU A 77 8.27 5.14 -14.84
N GLY A 78 8.62 4.27 -13.90
CA GLY A 78 10.00 3.83 -13.73
C GLY A 78 10.57 3.15 -14.97
N ALA A 79 9.78 2.28 -15.60
CA ALA A 79 10.16 1.60 -16.83
C ALA A 79 10.38 2.60 -17.98
N ARG A 80 9.50 3.58 -18.13
CA ARG A 80 9.62 4.61 -19.15
C ARG A 80 10.87 5.47 -18.96
N ILE A 81 11.14 5.85 -17.71
CA ILE A 81 12.35 6.61 -17.39
C ILE A 81 13.60 5.82 -17.76
N ALA A 82 13.63 4.53 -17.40
CA ALA A 82 14.76 3.66 -17.72
C ALA A 82 14.99 3.55 -19.24
N ILE A 83 13.92 3.40 -20.01
CA ILE A 83 13.99 3.33 -21.48
C ILE A 83 14.54 4.62 -22.07
N GLU A 84 14.04 5.77 -21.61
CA GLU A 84 14.50 7.07 -22.08
C GLU A 84 15.98 7.29 -21.75
N VAL A 85 16.40 6.93 -20.55
CA VAL A 85 17.82 7.06 -20.15
C VAL A 85 18.70 6.18 -21.03
N MET A 86 18.28 4.96 -21.31
CA MET A 86 19.02 4.04 -22.18
C MET A 86 19.12 4.56 -23.62
N ASN A 87 18.04 5.09 -24.13
CA ASN A 87 18.03 5.64 -25.49
C ASN A 87 18.93 6.87 -25.60
N PHE A 88 18.92 7.71 -24.58
CA PHE A 88 19.77 8.90 -24.54
C PHE A 88 21.25 8.53 -24.53
N SER A 89 21.63 7.49 -23.79
CA SER A 89 23.03 7.09 -23.69
C SER A 89 23.60 6.43 -24.94
N VAL A 90 22.75 6.00 -25.87
CA VAL A 90 23.16 5.41 -27.16
C VAL A 90 23.64 6.49 -28.16
N GLU A 91 23.21 7.70 -28.01
CA GLU A 91 23.64 8.80 -28.86
C GLU A 91 24.97 9.38 -28.39
#